data_ad5a6b35a0fdc7b65f92c0f71a6bcf54
#
_entry.id   ad5a6b35a0fdc7b65f92c0f71a6bcf54
#
_cell.length_a   1.000
_cell.length_b   1.000
_cell.length_c   1.000
_cell.angle_alpha   90.00
_cell.angle_beta   90.00
_cell.angle_gamma   90.00
#
_symmetry.space_group_name_H-M   'P 1'
#
loop_
_entity.id
_entity.type
_entity.pdbx_description
1 polymer ?
#
loop_
_entity_poly.entity_id
_entity_poly.type
_entity_poly.pdbx_seq_one_letter_code
_entity_poly.pdbx_strand_id
1 'polypeptide(L)'
;STMSEIENGLSKNKANYASLSPLSFLERTRKTFPNQIAIEYKDYKLTYQQAGERCEALAEFVRNKNYADGSTIAVMLPNIPVMWECHFGIPMATGVLNAINTRLDSFTVSFILEHGESKMFIYDSEYSQIVEKAIENLKNPPLLIEYVDKISGNQRSSFAKKINCLDYETELEKFVGFKFDHVLPTDEWNSIALNYTSGTTGNPQGVVYHHRGAYLNAIGNTLTWDLSMHPKYLWTLPMFHCNGWCFPWTCLLYTSPSPRDALT
;
A
#
# COMPACT_ATOMS: atom_id res chain seq x y z
N SER A 1 26.46 13.37 -27.32
CA SER A 1 27.67 12.61 -27.00
C SER A 1 27.60 11.27 -27.73
N THR A 2 28.59 10.96 -28.54
CA THR A 2 28.73 9.66 -29.18
C THR A 2 29.03 8.62 -28.10
N MET A 3 28.19 7.56 -28.03
CA MET A 3 28.47 6.41 -27.17
C MET A 3 29.80 5.78 -27.58
N SER A 4 30.61 5.36 -26.63
CA SER A 4 31.85 4.63 -26.90
C SER A 4 31.53 3.28 -27.51
N GLU A 5 32.50 2.68 -28.23
CA GLU A 5 32.30 1.34 -28.80
C GLU A 5 31.97 0.28 -27.75
N ILE A 6 32.40 0.48 -26.51
CA ILE A 6 32.13 -0.41 -25.36
C ILE A 6 30.65 -0.36 -24.99
N GLU A 7 29.97 0.76 -25.20
CA GLU A 7 28.57 0.97 -24.86
C GLU A 7 27.61 0.58 -25.98
N ASN A 8 28.16 0.21 -27.14
CA ASN A 8 27.34 -0.17 -28.26
C ASN A 8 26.55 -1.47 -27.95
N GLY A 9 25.24 -1.40 -28.08
CA GLY A 9 24.35 -2.51 -27.77
C GLY A 9 23.92 -2.62 -26.30
N LEU A 10 24.36 -1.71 -25.42
CA LEU A 10 24.01 -1.70 -23.99
C LEU A 10 22.84 -0.79 -23.64
N SER A 11 22.12 -0.28 -24.62
CA SER A 11 20.93 0.54 -24.39
C SER A 11 19.84 -0.24 -23.66
N LYS A 12 19.04 0.47 -22.88
CA LYS A 12 17.91 -0.11 -22.16
C LYS A 12 16.93 -0.79 -23.13
N ASN A 13 16.53 -2.02 -22.80
CA ASN A 13 15.49 -2.74 -23.52
C ASN A 13 14.74 -3.66 -22.53
N LYS A 14 13.68 -4.31 -22.98
CA LYS A 14 12.85 -5.18 -22.14
C LYS A 14 13.59 -6.39 -21.54
N ALA A 15 14.71 -6.78 -22.14
CA ALA A 15 15.50 -7.93 -21.68
C ALA A 15 16.50 -7.58 -20.58
N ASN A 16 16.98 -6.34 -20.54
CA ASN A 16 18.07 -5.93 -19.65
C ASN A 16 17.67 -4.82 -18.64
N TYR A 17 16.44 -4.35 -18.66
CA TYR A 17 15.97 -3.30 -17.78
C TYR A 17 14.55 -3.56 -17.27
N ALA A 18 14.36 -3.39 -15.97
CA ALA A 18 13.05 -3.32 -15.34
C ALA A 18 13.06 -2.20 -14.31
N SER A 19 11.95 -1.48 -14.18
CA SER A 19 11.79 -0.45 -13.16
C SER A 19 11.90 -1.03 -11.76
N LEU A 20 12.65 -0.37 -10.88
CA LEU A 20 12.77 -0.77 -9.49
C LEU A 20 11.47 -0.42 -8.75
N SER A 21 10.86 -1.41 -8.13
CA SER A 21 9.66 -1.24 -7.32
C SER A 21 9.54 -2.34 -6.28
N PRO A 22 9.11 -2.02 -5.05
CA PRO A 22 8.82 -3.05 -4.03
C PRO A 22 7.72 -4.02 -4.44
N LEU A 23 6.90 -3.69 -5.42
CA LEU A 23 5.82 -4.55 -5.92
C LEU A 23 6.34 -5.88 -6.48
N SER A 24 7.58 -5.90 -6.97
CA SER A 24 8.22 -7.12 -7.45
C SER A 24 8.44 -8.16 -6.35
N PHE A 25 8.54 -7.74 -5.08
CA PHE A 25 8.79 -8.64 -3.95
C PHE A 25 7.60 -9.57 -3.71
N LEU A 26 6.39 -9.07 -3.82
CA LEU A 26 5.17 -9.84 -3.62
C LEU A 26 5.06 -10.98 -4.64
N GLU A 27 5.27 -10.69 -5.91
CA GLU A 27 5.20 -11.67 -7.00
C GLU A 27 6.24 -12.79 -6.84
N ARG A 28 7.48 -12.45 -6.52
CA ARG A 28 8.54 -13.42 -6.31
C ARG A 28 8.24 -14.34 -5.13
N THR A 29 7.85 -13.76 -3.99
CA THR A 29 7.58 -14.51 -2.77
C THR A 29 6.39 -15.43 -2.95
N ARG A 30 5.32 -14.95 -3.57
CA ARG A 30 4.12 -15.72 -3.87
C ARG A 30 4.40 -16.92 -4.77
N LYS A 31 5.24 -16.74 -5.80
CA LYS A 31 5.63 -17.82 -6.70
C LYS A 31 6.42 -18.91 -6.00
N THR A 32 7.32 -18.52 -5.10
CA THR A 32 8.25 -19.45 -4.46
C THR A 32 7.67 -20.09 -3.21
N PHE A 33 6.91 -19.33 -2.41
CA PHE A 33 6.38 -19.77 -1.12
C PHE A 33 4.86 -19.54 -0.99
N PRO A 34 4.04 -20.05 -1.93
CA PRO A 34 2.61 -19.73 -1.98
C PRO A 34 1.87 -20.14 -0.70
N ASN A 35 2.27 -21.23 -0.06
CA ASN A 35 1.58 -21.81 1.09
C ASN A 35 2.16 -21.39 2.44
N GLN A 36 3.22 -20.58 2.44
CA GLN A 36 3.78 -20.05 3.68
C GLN A 36 2.89 -18.93 4.22
N ILE A 37 2.75 -18.85 5.55
CA ILE A 37 1.96 -17.80 6.20
C ILE A 37 2.65 -16.44 6.02
N ALA A 38 1.93 -15.50 5.42
CA ALA A 38 2.35 -14.13 5.21
C ALA A 38 1.91 -13.21 6.36
N ILE A 39 0.69 -13.39 6.84
CA ILE A 39 0.06 -12.50 7.81
C ILE A 39 -0.64 -13.35 8.88
N GLU A 40 -0.44 -12.95 10.13
CA GLU A 40 -1.18 -13.47 11.29
C GLU A 40 -1.81 -12.29 12.04
N TYR A 41 -3.11 -12.39 12.29
CA TYR A 41 -3.86 -11.41 13.05
C TYR A 41 -4.89 -12.12 13.92
N LYS A 42 -4.62 -12.22 15.22
CA LYS A 42 -5.38 -13.08 16.13
C LYS A 42 -5.41 -14.51 15.57
N ASP A 43 -6.58 -15.12 15.39
CA ASP A 43 -6.72 -16.46 14.80
C ASP A 43 -6.78 -16.44 13.26
N TYR A 44 -6.74 -15.27 12.66
CA TYR A 44 -6.80 -15.10 11.21
C TYR A 44 -5.40 -15.21 10.61
N LYS A 45 -5.25 -16.10 9.63
CA LYS A 45 -3.98 -16.33 8.93
C LYS A 45 -4.19 -16.29 7.43
N LEU A 46 -3.27 -15.65 6.73
CA LEU A 46 -3.20 -15.64 5.26
C LEU A 46 -1.87 -16.20 4.80
N THR A 47 -1.91 -17.11 3.83
CA THR A 47 -0.73 -17.50 3.06
C THR A 47 -0.33 -16.38 2.09
N TYR A 48 0.91 -16.44 1.54
CA TYR A 48 1.31 -15.48 0.50
C TYR A 48 0.40 -15.54 -0.73
N GLN A 49 -0.08 -16.74 -1.09
CA GLN A 49 -1.04 -16.88 -2.18
C GLN A 49 -2.35 -16.13 -1.89
N GLN A 50 -2.91 -16.33 -0.71
CA GLN A 50 -4.16 -15.67 -0.29
C GLN A 50 -3.98 -14.15 -0.14
N ALA A 51 -2.88 -13.72 0.49
CA ALA A 51 -2.57 -12.30 0.67
C ALA A 51 -2.36 -11.60 -0.68
N GLY A 52 -1.69 -12.26 -1.62
CA GLY A 52 -1.52 -11.76 -2.98
C GLY A 52 -2.84 -11.61 -3.73
N GLU A 53 -3.73 -12.59 -3.62
CA GLU A 53 -5.09 -12.53 -4.22
C GLU A 53 -5.90 -11.37 -3.67
N ARG A 54 -5.78 -11.08 -2.38
CA ARG A 54 -6.47 -9.94 -1.76
C ARG A 54 -5.89 -8.60 -2.23
N CYS A 55 -4.57 -8.49 -2.35
CA CYS A 55 -3.92 -7.30 -2.93
C CYS A 55 -4.36 -7.08 -4.38
N GLU A 56 -4.45 -8.15 -5.18
CA GLU A 56 -4.93 -8.10 -6.56
C GLU A 56 -6.40 -7.67 -6.64
N ALA A 57 -7.25 -8.17 -5.74
CA ALA A 57 -8.65 -7.77 -5.66
C ALA A 57 -8.80 -6.28 -5.35
N LEU A 58 -8.03 -5.77 -4.39
CA LEU A 58 -7.99 -4.34 -4.08
C LEU A 58 -7.51 -3.52 -5.28
N ALA A 59 -6.44 -3.96 -5.92
CA ALA A 59 -5.91 -3.28 -7.10
C ALA A 59 -6.93 -3.23 -8.24
N GLU A 60 -7.64 -4.32 -8.50
CA GLU A 60 -8.68 -4.37 -9.52
C GLU A 60 -9.85 -3.47 -9.18
N PHE A 61 -10.29 -3.46 -7.92
CA PHE A 61 -11.32 -2.54 -7.44
C PHE A 61 -10.94 -1.08 -7.69
N VAL A 62 -9.71 -0.70 -7.32
CA VAL A 62 -9.23 0.67 -7.54
C VAL A 62 -9.12 0.99 -9.03
N ARG A 63 -8.56 0.07 -9.81
CA ARG A 63 -8.40 0.22 -11.27
C ARG A 63 -9.73 0.46 -11.98
N ASN A 64 -10.79 -0.21 -11.55
CA ASN A 64 -12.13 -0.05 -12.12
C ASN A 64 -12.76 1.32 -11.87
N LYS A 65 -12.20 2.13 -10.98
CA LYS A 65 -12.64 3.52 -10.78
C LYS A 65 -12.12 4.48 -11.84
N ASN A 66 -11.18 4.03 -12.67
CA ASN A 66 -10.60 4.80 -13.78
C ASN A 66 -9.99 6.13 -13.35
N TYR A 67 -9.38 6.16 -12.17
CA TYR A 67 -8.61 7.33 -11.74
C TYR A 67 -7.34 7.47 -12.61
N ALA A 68 -6.89 8.70 -12.80
CA ALA A 68 -5.61 8.94 -13.45
C ALA A 68 -4.46 8.29 -12.68
N ASP A 69 -3.44 7.82 -13.39
CA ASP A 69 -2.23 7.29 -12.77
C ASP A 69 -1.60 8.32 -11.85
N GLY A 70 -1.18 7.88 -10.67
CA GLY A 70 -0.64 8.77 -9.64
C GLY A 70 -1.69 9.43 -8.75
N SER A 71 -2.97 9.08 -8.89
CA SER A 71 -4.02 9.56 -7.98
C SER A 71 -3.79 9.09 -6.56
N THR A 72 -3.99 9.99 -5.60
CA THR A 72 -3.86 9.68 -4.17
C THR A 72 -5.06 8.91 -3.65
N ILE A 73 -4.78 7.83 -2.93
CA ILE A 73 -5.76 7.06 -2.18
C ILE A 73 -5.35 7.09 -0.71
N ALA A 74 -6.20 7.71 0.11
CA ALA A 74 -5.97 7.82 1.54
C ALA A 74 -6.48 6.58 2.26
N VAL A 75 -5.76 6.19 3.31
CA VAL A 75 -6.18 5.12 4.22
C VAL A 75 -6.02 5.57 5.66
N MET A 76 -6.99 5.24 6.51
CA MET A 76 -6.94 5.48 7.95
C MET A 76 -7.33 4.19 8.66
N LEU A 77 -6.32 3.37 8.90
CA LEU A 77 -6.46 1.99 9.38
C LEU A 77 -5.48 1.74 10.53
N PRO A 78 -5.87 0.95 11.54
CA PRO A 78 -4.90 0.45 12.52
C PRO A 78 -4.00 -0.62 11.89
N ASN A 79 -3.11 -1.20 12.70
CA ASN A 79 -2.22 -2.28 12.25
C ASN A 79 -3.00 -3.60 12.08
N ILE A 80 -3.73 -3.71 11.01
CA ILE A 80 -4.55 -4.87 10.64
C ILE A 80 -4.15 -5.35 9.25
N PRO A 81 -4.53 -6.56 8.84
CA PRO A 81 -4.15 -7.10 7.52
C PRO A 81 -4.47 -6.19 6.34
N VAL A 82 -5.59 -5.47 6.38
CA VAL A 82 -6.00 -4.54 5.32
C VAL A 82 -5.01 -3.40 5.13
N MET A 83 -4.38 -2.92 6.21
CA MET A 83 -3.34 -1.90 6.11
C MET A 83 -2.15 -2.39 5.27
N TRP A 84 -1.73 -3.64 5.48
CA TRP A 84 -0.70 -4.26 4.67
C TRP A 84 -1.15 -4.44 3.21
N GLU A 85 -2.38 -4.90 3.00
CA GLU A 85 -2.95 -5.04 1.64
C GLU A 85 -2.90 -3.71 0.86
N CYS A 86 -3.17 -2.59 1.52
CA CYS A 86 -3.14 -1.26 0.91
C CYS A 86 -1.74 -0.86 0.44
N HIS A 87 -0.69 -1.31 1.13
CA HIS A 87 0.70 -1.01 0.74
C HIS A 87 1.09 -1.65 -0.60
N PHE A 88 0.41 -2.70 -1.02
CA PHE A 88 0.63 -3.35 -2.30
C PHE A 88 -0.50 -3.08 -3.30
N GLY A 89 -1.74 -3.25 -2.89
CA GLY A 89 -2.89 -3.13 -3.78
C GLY A 89 -3.07 -1.74 -4.39
N ILE A 90 -2.85 -0.69 -3.61
CA ILE A 90 -2.98 0.69 -4.10
C ILE A 90 -1.89 1.02 -5.13
N PRO A 91 -0.60 0.78 -4.85
CA PRO A 91 0.44 0.99 -5.85
C PRO A 91 0.32 0.08 -7.08
N MET A 92 -0.16 -1.15 -6.91
CA MET A 92 -0.42 -2.07 -8.03
C MET A 92 -1.46 -1.52 -9.02
N ALA A 93 -2.38 -0.69 -8.54
CA ALA A 93 -3.37 0.02 -9.35
C ALA A 93 -2.88 1.40 -9.83
N THR A 94 -1.58 1.67 -9.74
CA THR A 94 -0.96 2.95 -10.06
C THR A 94 -1.42 4.13 -9.19
N GLY A 95 -1.97 3.82 -8.02
CA GLY A 95 -2.32 4.81 -6.99
C GLY A 95 -1.12 5.16 -6.11
N VAL A 96 -1.23 6.30 -5.44
CA VAL A 96 -0.29 6.76 -4.42
C VAL A 96 -0.92 6.55 -3.05
N LEU A 97 -0.30 5.73 -2.22
CA LEU A 97 -0.80 5.44 -0.88
C LEU A 97 -0.54 6.63 0.06
N ASN A 98 -1.59 7.20 0.61
CA ASN A 98 -1.49 8.15 1.70
C ASN A 98 -2.00 7.52 3.01
N ALA A 99 -1.09 7.02 3.83
CA ALA A 99 -1.43 6.43 5.12
C ALA A 99 -1.55 7.53 6.18
N ILE A 100 -2.77 7.75 6.67
CA ILE A 100 -3.10 8.81 7.62
C ILE A 100 -2.94 8.29 9.06
N ASN A 101 -2.31 9.10 9.91
CA ASN A 101 -2.19 8.83 11.33
C ASN A 101 -3.57 8.76 12.00
N THR A 102 -3.86 7.63 12.64
CA THR A 102 -5.15 7.36 13.28
C THR A 102 -5.42 8.21 14.51
N ARG A 103 -4.44 8.95 15.02
CA ARG A 103 -4.56 9.83 16.19
C ARG A 103 -4.85 11.29 15.83
N LEU A 104 -4.90 11.62 14.54
CA LEU A 104 -5.17 12.97 14.09
C LEU A 104 -6.64 13.36 14.32
N ASP A 105 -6.88 14.65 14.54
CA ASP A 105 -8.22 15.19 14.63
C ASP A 105 -8.88 15.36 13.25
N SER A 106 -10.16 15.62 13.23
CA SER A 106 -10.93 15.75 12.00
C SER A 106 -10.48 16.94 11.12
N PHE A 107 -10.04 18.02 11.72
CA PHE A 107 -9.53 19.19 11.00
C PHE A 107 -8.27 18.86 10.21
N THR A 108 -7.32 18.18 10.86
CA THR A 108 -6.06 17.75 10.22
C THR A 108 -6.30 16.70 9.15
N VAL A 109 -7.18 15.74 9.41
CA VAL A 109 -7.58 14.73 8.40
C VAL A 109 -8.21 15.41 7.18
N SER A 110 -9.10 16.36 7.39
CA SER A 110 -9.71 17.16 6.32
C SER A 110 -8.67 17.86 5.46
N PHE A 111 -7.71 18.53 6.12
CA PHE A 111 -6.61 19.20 5.43
C PHE A 111 -5.81 18.23 4.55
N ILE A 112 -5.45 17.07 5.09
CA ILE A 112 -4.67 16.05 4.36
C ILE A 112 -5.42 15.54 3.13
N LEU A 113 -6.72 15.25 3.28
CA LEU A 113 -7.56 14.78 2.19
C LEU A 113 -7.67 15.80 1.05
N GLU A 114 -7.80 17.08 1.40
CA GLU A 114 -7.90 18.17 0.42
C GLU A 114 -6.54 18.47 -0.23
N HIS A 115 -5.51 18.67 0.57
CA HIS A 115 -4.16 18.98 0.09
C HIS A 115 -3.58 17.85 -0.77
N GLY A 116 -3.80 16.60 -0.37
CA GLY A 116 -3.36 15.42 -1.11
C GLY A 116 -4.25 15.07 -2.30
N GLU A 117 -5.35 15.79 -2.49
CA GLU A 117 -6.32 15.54 -3.57
C GLU A 117 -6.80 14.07 -3.62
N SER A 118 -7.11 13.51 -2.44
CA SER A 118 -7.51 12.10 -2.32
C SER A 118 -8.77 11.79 -3.11
N LYS A 119 -8.70 10.79 -3.99
CA LYS A 119 -9.83 10.33 -4.80
C LYS A 119 -10.67 9.29 -4.08
N MET A 120 -10.04 8.52 -3.21
CA MET A 120 -10.67 7.46 -2.43
C MET A 120 -10.13 7.51 -1.01
N PHE A 121 -10.97 7.17 -0.05
CA PHE A 121 -10.61 7.12 1.36
C PHE A 121 -11.12 5.83 2.00
N ILE A 122 -10.20 4.93 2.31
CA ILE A 122 -10.47 3.67 3.01
C ILE A 122 -10.22 3.90 4.50
N TYR A 123 -11.24 3.71 5.33
CA TYR A 123 -11.10 3.95 6.76
C TYR A 123 -11.75 2.81 7.57
N ASP A 124 -11.20 2.55 8.75
CA ASP A 124 -11.78 1.61 9.71
C ASP A 124 -13.03 2.22 10.37
N SER A 125 -14.07 1.42 10.56
CA SER A 125 -15.35 1.85 11.18
C SER A 125 -15.16 2.51 12.55
N GLU A 126 -14.09 2.16 13.24
CA GLU A 126 -13.72 2.76 14.52
C GLU A 126 -13.46 4.26 14.44
N TYR A 127 -13.04 4.76 13.29
CA TYR A 127 -12.75 6.18 13.04
C TYR A 127 -13.90 6.93 12.33
N SER A 128 -15.05 6.32 12.20
CA SER A 128 -16.18 6.86 11.44
C SER A 128 -16.60 8.26 11.87
N GLN A 129 -16.57 8.58 13.17
CA GLN A 129 -16.95 9.91 13.66
C GLN A 129 -15.97 11.00 13.22
N ILE A 130 -14.67 10.69 13.23
CA ILE A 130 -13.63 11.61 12.74
C ILE A 130 -13.77 11.80 11.23
N VAL A 131 -14.01 10.72 10.50
CA VAL A 131 -14.20 10.77 9.04
C VAL A 131 -15.42 11.60 8.66
N GLU A 132 -16.55 11.41 9.35
CA GLU A 132 -17.78 12.18 9.10
C GLU A 132 -17.52 13.69 9.21
N LYS A 133 -16.84 14.11 10.26
CA LYS A 133 -16.48 15.52 10.46
C LYS A 133 -15.47 16.02 9.43
N ALA A 134 -14.47 15.19 9.12
CA ALA A 134 -13.39 15.56 8.21
C ALA A 134 -13.90 15.89 6.80
N ILE A 135 -14.96 15.20 6.33
CA ILE A 135 -15.45 15.37 4.96
C ILE A 135 -16.53 16.45 4.83
N GLU A 136 -17.10 16.95 5.93
CA GLU A 136 -18.22 17.88 5.91
C GLU A 136 -18.00 19.11 5.01
N ASN A 137 -16.81 19.68 5.02
CA ASN A 137 -16.49 20.93 4.33
C ASN A 137 -15.58 20.74 3.11
N LEU A 138 -15.36 19.51 2.67
CA LEU A 138 -14.55 19.25 1.49
C LEU A 138 -15.34 19.62 0.22
N LYS A 139 -14.70 20.34 -0.69
CA LYS A 139 -15.28 20.69 -2.00
C LYS A 139 -15.46 19.46 -2.87
N ASN A 140 -14.46 18.58 -2.88
CA ASN A 140 -14.43 17.35 -3.64
C ASN A 140 -14.17 16.19 -2.69
N PRO A 141 -15.18 15.71 -1.95
CA PRO A 141 -14.99 14.60 -1.03
C PRO A 141 -14.56 13.34 -1.79
N PRO A 142 -13.63 12.55 -1.23
CA PRO A 142 -13.23 11.29 -1.83
C PRO A 142 -14.36 10.25 -1.78
N LEU A 143 -14.28 9.24 -2.64
CA LEU A 143 -15.13 8.06 -2.51
C LEU A 143 -14.79 7.37 -1.18
N LEU A 144 -15.79 7.18 -0.32
CA LEU A 144 -15.60 6.56 0.99
C LEU A 144 -15.81 5.06 0.94
N ILE A 145 -14.90 4.32 1.59
CA ILE A 145 -15.00 2.88 1.76
C ILE A 145 -14.72 2.56 3.21
N GLU A 146 -15.68 1.97 3.90
CA GLU A 146 -15.53 1.57 5.29
C GLU A 146 -15.06 0.13 5.39
N TYR A 147 -14.02 -0.10 6.18
CA TYR A 147 -13.60 -1.41 6.60
C TYR A 147 -14.14 -1.72 8.00
N VAL A 148 -14.75 -2.88 8.16
CA VAL A 148 -15.27 -3.36 9.43
C VAL A 148 -14.42 -4.54 9.91
N ASP A 149 -13.70 -4.36 11.01
CA ASP A 149 -12.92 -5.43 11.62
C ASP A 149 -13.82 -6.35 12.46
N LYS A 150 -14.40 -7.33 11.79
CA LYS A 150 -15.27 -8.34 12.43
C LYS A 150 -14.51 -9.24 13.40
N ILE A 151 -13.21 -9.45 13.16
CA ILE A 151 -12.36 -10.26 14.04
C ILE A 151 -12.23 -9.62 15.42
N SER A 152 -12.18 -8.29 15.48
CA SER A 152 -12.19 -7.53 16.73
C SER A 152 -13.61 -7.25 17.26
N GLY A 153 -14.65 -7.76 16.63
CA GLY A 153 -16.04 -7.56 17.03
C GLY A 153 -16.63 -6.20 16.64
N ASN A 154 -15.96 -5.46 15.75
CA ASN A 154 -16.46 -4.17 15.29
C ASN A 154 -17.66 -4.35 14.35
N GLN A 155 -18.47 -3.31 14.23
CA GLN A 155 -19.65 -3.28 13.39
C GLN A 155 -19.59 -2.10 12.42
N ARG A 156 -20.38 -2.21 11.35
CA ARG A 156 -20.58 -1.10 10.43
C ARG A 156 -21.09 0.12 11.19
N SER A 157 -20.50 1.28 10.94
CA SER A 157 -20.85 2.51 11.64
C SER A 157 -22.23 3.05 11.25
N SER A 158 -22.84 3.81 12.17
CA SER A 158 -24.09 4.52 11.87
C SER A 158 -23.93 5.51 10.71
N PHE A 159 -22.78 6.16 10.64
CA PHE A 159 -22.43 7.07 9.54
C PHE A 159 -22.44 6.36 8.19
N ALA A 160 -21.75 5.20 8.10
CA ALA A 160 -21.71 4.42 6.87
C ALA A 160 -23.09 3.94 6.42
N LYS A 161 -23.94 3.51 7.37
CA LYS A 161 -25.33 3.12 7.08
C LYS A 161 -26.14 4.31 6.55
N LYS A 162 -25.98 5.48 7.16
CA LYS A 162 -26.71 6.70 6.79
C LYS A 162 -26.44 7.15 5.36
N ILE A 163 -25.18 7.07 4.93
CA ILE A 163 -24.78 7.49 3.57
C ILE A 163 -24.74 6.34 2.57
N ASN A 164 -25.07 5.12 2.99
CA ASN A 164 -24.91 3.92 2.19
C ASN A 164 -23.47 3.79 1.62
N CYS A 165 -22.49 3.93 2.51
CA CYS A 165 -21.08 3.85 2.18
C CYS A 165 -20.70 2.46 1.65
N LEU A 166 -19.76 2.40 0.72
CA LEU A 166 -19.22 1.12 0.27
C LEU A 166 -18.53 0.39 1.41
N ASP A 167 -18.69 -0.94 1.44
CA ASP A 167 -18.02 -1.84 2.37
C ASP A 167 -16.82 -2.51 1.70
N TYR A 168 -15.66 -2.43 2.33
CA TYR A 168 -14.40 -2.93 1.77
C TYR A 168 -14.48 -4.41 1.36
N GLU A 169 -14.90 -5.29 2.26
CA GLU A 169 -14.96 -6.74 1.96
C GLU A 169 -15.99 -7.06 0.87
N THR A 170 -17.13 -6.39 0.89
CA THR A 170 -18.17 -6.56 -0.13
C THR A 170 -17.63 -6.20 -1.52
N GLU A 171 -16.86 -5.10 -1.61
CA GLU A 171 -16.29 -4.68 -2.90
C GLU A 171 -15.16 -5.62 -3.35
N LEU A 172 -14.29 -6.07 -2.43
CA LEU A 172 -13.21 -6.99 -2.78
C LEU A 172 -13.73 -8.36 -3.26
N GLU A 173 -14.79 -8.89 -2.65
CA GLU A 173 -15.39 -10.17 -3.04
C GLU A 173 -15.71 -10.26 -4.52
N LYS A 174 -16.04 -9.13 -5.14
CA LYS A 174 -16.34 -9.06 -6.58
C LYS A 174 -15.13 -9.38 -7.47
N PHE A 175 -13.92 -9.25 -6.93
CA PHE A 175 -12.68 -9.35 -7.70
C PHE A 175 -11.74 -10.46 -7.23
N VAL A 176 -12.01 -11.09 -6.09
CA VAL A 176 -11.17 -12.21 -5.60
C VAL A 176 -11.21 -13.36 -6.60
N GLY A 177 -10.04 -13.86 -6.98
CA GLY A 177 -9.89 -14.96 -7.95
C GLY A 177 -9.85 -14.51 -9.41
N PHE A 178 -10.06 -13.23 -9.72
CA PHE A 178 -9.84 -12.73 -11.07
C PHE A 178 -8.35 -12.59 -11.34
N LYS A 179 -7.94 -12.86 -12.57
CA LYS A 179 -6.56 -12.65 -13.00
C LYS A 179 -6.27 -11.16 -13.08
N PHE A 180 -5.29 -10.72 -12.30
CA PHE A 180 -4.79 -9.35 -12.32
C PHE A 180 -3.53 -9.27 -13.19
N ASP A 181 -3.48 -8.30 -14.10
CA ASP A 181 -2.32 -8.05 -14.91
C ASP A 181 -1.33 -7.16 -14.14
N HIS A 182 -0.25 -7.78 -13.66
CA HIS A 182 0.82 -7.09 -12.96
C HIS A 182 1.66 -6.28 -13.93
N VAL A 183 1.74 -4.98 -13.69
CA VAL A 183 2.57 -4.06 -14.47
C VAL A 183 3.45 -3.28 -13.49
N LEU A 184 4.76 -3.32 -13.72
CA LEU A 184 5.69 -2.44 -13.01
C LEU A 184 5.46 -0.99 -13.44
N PRO A 185 5.81 0.00 -12.60
CA PRO A 185 5.66 1.40 -12.97
C PRO A 185 6.43 1.69 -14.27
N THR A 186 5.86 2.51 -15.14
CA THR A 186 6.50 2.94 -16.39
C THR A 186 7.79 3.71 -16.12
N ASP A 187 7.83 4.41 -14.98
CA ASP A 187 8.99 5.13 -14.48
C ASP A 187 9.14 4.83 -12.98
N GLU A 188 10.31 4.37 -12.57
CA GLU A 188 10.61 4.08 -11.16
C GLU A 188 10.66 5.32 -10.26
N TRP A 189 10.65 6.53 -10.83
CA TRP A 189 10.49 7.80 -10.13
C TRP A 189 9.04 8.16 -9.85
N ASN A 190 8.08 7.39 -10.37
CA ASN A 190 6.68 7.58 -10.03
C ASN A 190 6.46 7.41 -8.52
N SER A 191 5.54 8.21 -7.99
CA SER A 191 5.20 8.18 -6.57
C SER A 191 4.55 6.85 -6.17
N ILE A 192 4.97 6.28 -5.05
CA ILE A 192 4.35 5.09 -4.44
C ILE A 192 3.55 5.44 -3.18
N ALA A 193 4.06 6.41 -2.40
CA ALA A 193 3.44 6.82 -1.14
C ALA A 193 3.58 8.32 -0.90
N LEU A 194 2.62 8.86 -0.16
CA LEU A 194 2.57 10.23 0.32
C LEU A 194 2.31 10.19 1.83
N ASN A 195 3.19 10.76 2.62
CA ASN A 195 3.06 10.86 4.07
C ASN A 195 3.05 12.32 4.50
N TYR A 196 2.23 12.63 5.50
CA TYR A 196 2.20 13.95 6.09
C TYR A 196 2.91 13.95 7.44
N THR A 197 3.84 14.88 7.60
CA THR A 197 4.51 15.10 8.88
C THR A 197 3.75 16.13 9.69
N SER A 198 3.66 15.92 11.01
CA SER A 198 3.17 16.95 11.92
C SER A 198 4.19 18.08 11.97
N GLY A 199 3.89 19.20 11.30
CA GLY A 199 4.69 20.41 11.41
C GLY A 199 4.62 21.00 12.81
N THR A 200 5.75 21.42 13.36
CA THR A 200 5.79 22.12 14.67
C THR A 200 5.19 23.52 14.60
N THR A 201 5.06 24.08 13.40
CA THR A 201 4.55 25.44 13.14
C THR A 201 3.77 25.47 11.83
N GLY A 202 2.47 25.24 11.90
CA GLY A 202 1.60 25.37 10.74
C GLY A 202 0.99 24.05 10.25
N ASN A 203 0.54 24.03 9.00
CA ASN A 203 -0.09 22.88 8.39
C ASN A 203 0.88 21.71 8.17
N PRO A 204 0.42 20.46 8.22
CA PRO A 204 1.24 19.30 7.89
C PRO A 204 1.89 19.43 6.51
N GLN A 205 3.10 18.92 6.38
CA GLN A 205 3.83 18.89 5.11
C GLN A 205 3.78 17.48 4.51
N GLY A 206 3.50 17.42 3.21
CA GLY A 206 3.51 16.18 2.47
C GLY A 206 4.92 15.79 2.04
N VAL A 207 5.30 14.54 2.27
CA VAL A 207 6.55 13.93 1.81
C VAL A 207 6.21 12.81 0.85
N VAL A 208 6.74 12.88 -0.36
CA VAL A 208 6.49 11.90 -1.41
C VAL A 208 7.65 10.91 -1.49
N TYR A 209 7.31 9.63 -1.55
CA TYR A 209 8.26 8.54 -1.81
C TYR A 209 8.01 7.99 -3.21
N HIS A 210 9.08 7.75 -3.98
CA HIS A 210 8.96 7.10 -5.29
C HIS A 210 9.30 5.60 -5.21
N HIS A 211 8.90 4.84 -6.23
CA HIS A 211 9.11 3.40 -6.28
C HIS A 211 10.58 3.01 -6.11
N ARG A 212 11.49 3.70 -6.83
CA ARG A 212 12.93 3.47 -6.73
C ARG A 212 13.44 3.67 -5.30
N GLY A 213 13.07 4.77 -4.65
CA GLY A 213 13.49 5.09 -3.28
C GLY A 213 12.99 4.06 -2.28
N ALA A 214 11.74 3.65 -2.40
CA ALA A 214 11.15 2.61 -1.55
C ALA A 214 11.86 1.25 -1.72
N TYR A 215 12.19 0.88 -2.96
CA TYR A 215 12.95 -0.33 -3.26
C TYR A 215 14.34 -0.31 -2.63
N LEU A 216 15.10 0.76 -2.84
CA LEU A 216 16.47 0.89 -2.33
C LEU A 216 16.49 1.00 -0.80
N ASN A 217 15.52 1.67 -0.21
CA ASN A 217 15.41 1.78 1.24
C ASN A 217 15.04 0.43 1.89
N ALA A 218 14.19 -0.36 1.24
CA ALA A 218 13.89 -1.71 1.69
C ALA A 218 15.14 -2.60 1.70
N ILE A 219 15.99 -2.52 0.67
CA ILE A 219 17.28 -3.21 0.62
C ILE A 219 18.21 -2.71 1.74
N GLY A 220 18.29 -1.40 1.95
CA GLY A 220 19.10 -0.79 3.01
C GLY A 220 18.67 -1.25 4.41
N ASN A 221 17.37 -1.33 4.67
CA ASN A 221 16.83 -1.86 5.92
C ASN A 221 17.24 -3.33 6.12
N THR A 222 17.22 -4.13 5.05
CA THR A 222 17.67 -5.52 5.07
C THR A 222 19.10 -5.64 5.57
N LEU A 223 20.00 -4.85 5.02
CA LEU A 223 21.43 -4.87 5.38
C LEU A 223 21.69 -4.32 6.79
N THR A 224 20.95 -3.30 7.19
CA THR A 224 21.16 -2.62 8.49
C THR A 224 20.62 -3.43 9.66
N TRP A 225 19.46 -4.07 9.50
CA TRP A 225 18.77 -4.76 10.57
C TRP A 225 19.11 -6.26 10.66
N ASP A 226 19.90 -6.78 9.74
CA ASP A 226 20.34 -8.19 9.70
C ASP A 226 19.19 -9.17 10.00
N LEU A 227 18.05 -8.93 9.33
CA LEU A 227 16.87 -9.77 9.48
C LEU A 227 17.18 -11.18 8.92
N SER A 228 16.75 -12.22 9.59
CA SER A 228 16.88 -13.59 9.10
C SER A 228 15.94 -13.86 7.92
N MET A 229 16.24 -14.91 7.14
CA MET A 229 15.33 -15.39 6.10
C MET A 229 13.98 -15.78 6.71
N HIS A 230 12.86 -15.37 6.10
CA HIS A 230 11.49 -15.58 6.60
C HIS A 230 11.24 -14.99 8.00
N PRO A 231 11.51 -13.69 8.23
CA PRO A 231 11.35 -13.10 9.54
C PRO A 231 9.87 -13.02 9.92
N LYS A 232 9.60 -13.25 11.20
CA LYS A 232 8.30 -12.91 11.79
C LYS A 232 8.42 -11.51 12.39
N TYR A 233 7.69 -10.55 11.83
CA TYR A 233 7.69 -9.18 12.30
C TYR A 233 6.43 -8.89 13.11
N LEU A 234 6.59 -8.55 14.40
CA LEU A 234 5.49 -8.11 15.23
C LEU A 234 5.30 -6.60 15.04
N TRP A 235 4.15 -6.21 14.53
CA TRP A 235 3.81 -4.81 14.32
C TRP A 235 3.43 -4.12 15.63
N THR A 236 4.41 -3.60 16.33
CA THR A 236 4.21 -2.80 17.56
C THR A 236 4.14 -1.30 17.27
N LEU A 237 4.77 -0.85 16.19
CA LEU A 237 4.68 0.52 15.71
C LEU A 237 3.59 0.65 14.63
N PRO A 238 2.91 1.80 14.54
CA PRO A 238 1.92 2.04 13.49
C PRO A 238 2.52 1.92 12.09
N MET A 239 1.87 1.15 11.20
CA MET A 239 2.33 0.99 9.82
C MET A 239 2.39 2.31 9.05
N PHE A 240 1.55 3.29 9.38
CA PHE A 240 1.60 4.60 8.72
C PHE A 240 2.91 5.35 8.99
N HIS A 241 3.58 5.09 10.12
CA HIS A 241 4.94 5.56 10.38
C HIS A 241 5.97 4.68 9.69
N CYS A 242 5.77 3.36 9.74
CA CYS A 242 6.74 2.40 9.21
C CYS A 242 6.81 2.40 7.69
N ASN A 243 5.81 2.89 6.97
CA ASN A 243 5.89 2.97 5.51
C ASN A 243 6.96 3.98 5.05
N GLY A 244 7.19 5.05 5.82
CA GLY A 244 8.30 5.97 5.59
C GLY A 244 9.68 5.32 5.76
N TRP A 245 9.75 4.20 6.49
CA TRP A 245 10.95 3.38 6.65
C TRP A 245 10.91 2.16 5.73
N CYS A 246 9.87 2.03 4.91
CA CYS A 246 9.65 0.95 3.95
C CYS A 246 9.56 -0.46 4.55
N PHE A 247 9.25 -0.60 5.84
CA PHE A 247 9.17 -1.88 6.53
C PHE A 247 8.12 -2.85 5.96
N PRO A 248 6.91 -2.42 5.56
CA PRO A 248 5.95 -3.33 4.95
C PRO A 248 6.50 -4.04 3.72
N TRP A 249 7.31 -3.35 2.92
CA TRP A 249 7.97 -3.92 1.75
C TRP A 249 9.25 -4.68 2.09
N THR A 250 9.98 -4.25 3.13
CA THR A 250 11.22 -4.89 3.60
C THR A 250 10.97 -6.33 4.04
N CYS A 251 9.88 -6.61 4.74
CA CYS A 251 9.55 -7.97 5.19
C CYS A 251 9.39 -8.93 4.02
N LEU A 252 8.81 -8.49 2.90
CA LEU A 252 8.71 -9.30 1.68
C LEU A 252 10.05 -9.51 0.98
N LEU A 253 10.93 -8.52 1.00
CA LEU A 253 12.26 -8.64 0.41
C LEU A 253 13.03 -9.82 1.03
N TYR A 254 12.92 -10.03 2.36
CA TYR A 254 13.56 -11.15 3.05
C TYR A 254 13.00 -12.51 2.69
N THR A 255 11.73 -12.59 2.36
CA THR A 255 11.09 -13.82 1.94
C THR A 255 11.21 -14.06 0.45
N SER A 256 11.64 -13.06 -0.33
CA SER A 256 11.90 -13.23 -1.77
C SER A 256 13.08 -14.15 -2.00
N PRO A 257 12.98 -15.08 -2.97
CA PRO A 257 14.11 -15.97 -3.31
C PRO A 257 15.28 -15.14 -3.84
N SER A 258 16.50 -15.48 -3.41
CA SER A 258 17.66 -14.88 -4.02
C SER A 258 17.84 -15.38 -5.45
N PRO A 259 18.53 -14.63 -6.34
CA PRO A 259 18.83 -15.12 -7.68
C PRO A 259 19.61 -16.46 -7.68
N ARG A 260 20.27 -16.82 -6.57
CA ARG A 260 20.96 -18.09 -6.41
C ARG A 260 20.00 -19.26 -6.20
N ASP A 261 18.84 -19.02 -5.58
CA ASP A 261 17.86 -20.07 -5.31
C ASP A 261 17.06 -20.45 -6.56
N ALA A 262 17.10 -19.63 -7.60
CA ALA A 262 16.45 -19.88 -8.89
C ALA A 262 17.27 -20.82 -9.81
N LEU A 263 18.50 -21.20 -9.41
CA LEU A 263 19.41 -22.05 -10.17
C LEU A 263 19.54 -23.48 -9.62
N THR A 264 18.81 -23.79 -8.58
CA THR A 264 18.63 -25.14 -8.04
C THR A 264 17.21 -25.62 -8.27
#